data_52930c1fd8342751bc1e34ac97dff5e7
#
_entry.id   52930c1fd8342751bc1e34ac97dff5e7
#
_cell.length_a   1.000
_cell.length_b   1.000
_cell.length_c   1.000
_cell.angle_alpha   90.00
_cell.angle_beta   90.00
_cell.angle_gamma   90.00
#
_symmetry.space_group_name_H-M   'P 1'
#
loop_
_entity.id
_entity.type
_entity.pdbx_description
1 polymer ?
#
loop_
_entity_poly.entity_id
_entity_poly.type
_entity_poly.pdbx_seq_one_letter_code
_entity_poly.pdbx_strand_id
1 'polypeptide(L)'
;MKGKVFPPRRPPLLHSATEGGRTVSAGAFCRFDELIRYEVFRHWPELDWCLIKCQVWQESAFNPKAVSPCGAIGLMQIMPATGLSLGLPREKLFIPSESIKGGVTYLKRQYEHFPEIPEHRERLKFALASYNGGRGYINQALALARKEDAPWQTWEGARPYLAKPGCLIGGKHPDHRQIIAYVARIWTDYSHLTVPATAAAQAGG
;
A
#
# COMPACT_ATOMS: atom_id res chain seq x y z
N MET A 1 -2.58 3.71 -31.08
CA MET A 1 -2.72 4.97 -30.32
C MET A 1 -1.56 5.07 -29.34
N LYS A 2 -0.68 6.07 -29.48
CA LYS A 2 0.50 6.22 -28.60
C LYS A 2 0.02 6.79 -27.24
N GLY A 3 0.14 6.02 -26.16
CA GLY A 3 -0.15 6.47 -24.81
C GLY A 3 0.71 7.68 -24.44
N LYS A 4 0.07 8.71 -23.87
CA LYS A 4 0.76 9.90 -23.36
C LYS A 4 1.67 9.50 -22.20
N VAL A 5 2.98 9.52 -22.41
CA VAL A 5 3.98 9.47 -21.35
C VAL A 5 3.93 10.81 -20.63
N PHE A 6 3.41 10.86 -19.42
CA PHE A 6 3.46 12.05 -18.58
C PHE A 6 4.87 12.19 -18.01
N PRO A 7 5.53 13.38 -18.14
CA PRO A 7 6.78 13.62 -17.44
C PRO A 7 6.56 13.56 -15.93
N PRO A 8 7.53 13.03 -15.15
CA PRO A 8 7.39 12.91 -13.70
C PRO A 8 7.26 14.31 -13.09
N ARG A 9 6.10 14.59 -12.46
CA ARG A 9 5.93 15.82 -11.67
C ARG A 9 6.79 15.69 -10.41
N ARG A 10 7.59 16.73 -10.11
CA ARG A 10 8.29 16.82 -8.82
C ARG A 10 7.25 16.86 -7.71
N PRO A 11 7.34 15.99 -6.68
CA PRO A 11 6.46 16.10 -5.51
C PRO A 11 6.73 17.44 -4.81
N PRO A 12 5.71 18.06 -4.20
CA PRO A 12 5.94 19.19 -3.30
C PRO A 12 6.88 18.73 -2.19
N LEU A 13 7.80 19.61 -1.78
CA LEU A 13 8.68 19.41 -0.63
C LEU A 13 7.81 19.31 0.61
N LEU A 14 7.56 18.09 1.08
CA LEU A 14 6.95 17.88 2.39
C LEU A 14 7.95 18.34 3.44
N HIS A 15 7.66 19.48 4.05
CA HIS A 15 8.30 19.89 5.30
C HIS A 15 7.92 18.85 6.36
N SER A 16 8.91 18.40 7.13
CA SER A 16 8.85 17.44 8.24
C SER A 16 7.42 17.04 8.68
N ALA A 17 6.94 15.90 8.20
CA ALA A 17 5.71 15.32 8.72
C ALA A 17 6.01 14.63 10.06
N THR A 18 5.44 15.16 11.13
CA THR A 18 5.43 14.54 12.46
C THR A 18 4.05 13.93 12.69
N GLU A 19 3.89 12.64 12.44
CA GLU A 19 2.78 11.88 12.99
C GLU A 19 3.30 10.58 13.62
N GLY A 20 2.85 10.30 14.84
CA GLY A 20 3.18 9.08 15.56
C GLY A 20 4.62 8.97 16.08
N GLY A 21 5.32 10.09 16.35
CA GLY A 21 6.63 10.09 17.01
C GLY A 21 7.81 9.69 16.14
N ARG A 22 7.65 9.59 14.81
CA ARG A 22 8.75 9.32 13.86
C ARG A 22 9.07 10.55 13.05
N THR A 23 10.23 11.15 13.31
CA THR A 23 10.78 12.26 12.52
C THR A 23 11.76 11.70 11.47
N VAL A 24 11.53 11.98 10.17
CA VAL A 24 12.48 11.62 9.10
C VAL A 24 12.99 12.89 8.46
N SER A 25 14.29 12.96 8.20
CA SER A 25 14.89 14.09 7.49
C SER A 25 14.37 14.14 6.05
N ALA A 26 14.19 15.35 5.50
CA ALA A 26 13.75 15.57 4.13
C ALA A 26 14.61 14.80 3.09
N GLY A 27 15.91 14.62 3.37
CA GLY A 27 16.83 13.84 2.52
C GLY A 27 16.53 12.33 2.52
N ALA A 28 16.04 11.76 3.61
CA ALA A 28 15.65 10.35 3.66
C ALA A 28 14.36 10.08 2.88
N PHE A 29 13.44 11.05 2.84
CA PHE A 29 12.18 10.93 2.12
C PHE A 29 12.37 10.86 0.59
N CYS A 30 13.40 11.50 0.04
CA CYS A 30 13.72 11.50 -1.39
C CYS A 30 14.73 10.43 -1.81
N ARG A 31 15.38 9.75 -0.85
CA ARG A 31 16.53 8.86 -1.09
C ARG A 31 16.26 7.73 -2.10
N PHE A 32 15.04 7.19 -2.13
CA PHE A 32 14.67 6.06 -2.97
C PHE A 32 13.72 6.41 -4.10
N ASP A 33 13.44 7.70 -4.34
CA ASP A 33 12.43 8.13 -5.34
C ASP A 33 12.73 7.60 -6.74
N GLU A 34 13.97 7.73 -7.21
CA GLU A 34 14.37 7.24 -8.53
C GLU A 34 14.24 5.72 -8.64
N LEU A 35 14.61 5.01 -7.57
CA LEU A 35 14.52 3.56 -7.54
C LEU A 35 13.06 3.09 -7.52
N ILE A 36 12.20 3.75 -6.73
CA ILE A 36 10.77 3.45 -6.68
C ILE A 36 10.14 3.69 -8.06
N ARG A 37 10.42 4.82 -8.69
CA ARG A 37 9.94 5.14 -10.05
C ARG A 37 10.36 4.08 -11.07
N TYR A 38 11.63 3.68 -11.03
CA TYR A 38 12.19 2.68 -11.93
C TYR A 38 11.49 1.32 -11.76
N GLU A 39 11.36 0.84 -10.51
CA GLU A 39 10.75 -0.48 -10.25
C GLU A 39 9.24 -0.48 -10.55
N VAL A 40 8.52 0.62 -10.25
CA VAL A 40 7.11 0.74 -10.62
C VAL A 40 6.95 0.77 -12.14
N PHE A 41 7.75 1.58 -12.85
CA PHE A 41 7.71 1.61 -14.32
C PHE A 41 7.97 0.23 -14.95
N ARG A 42 8.89 -0.55 -14.38
CA ARG A 42 9.25 -1.90 -14.88
C ARG A 42 8.19 -2.96 -14.62
N HIS A 43 7.50 -2.91 -13.49
CA HIS A 43 6.67 -4.01 -13.00
C HIS A 43 5.17 -3.70 -12.98
N TRP A 44 4.81 -2.43 -12.91
CA TRP A 44 3.42 -1.96 -12.94
C TRP A 44 3.32 -0.51 -13.46
N PRO A 45 3.55 -0.27 -14.75
CA PRO A 45 3.68 1.08 -15.33
C PRO A 45 2.41 1.92 -15.22
N GLU A 46 1.23 1.29 -15.05
CA GLU A 46 -0.04 1.98 -14.87
C GLU A 46 -0.25 2.55 -13.45
N LEU A 47 0.55 2.09 -12.48
CA LEU A 47 0.46 2.56 -11.10
C LEU A 47 1.21 3.89 -10.94
N ASP A 48 0.59 4.82 -10.21
CA ASP A 48 1.32 6.01 -9.75
C ASP A 48 2.34 5.60 -8.67
N TRP A 49 3.62 5.83 -8.96
CA TRP A 49 4.74 5.50 -8.08
C TRP A 49 4.66 6.17 -6.70
N CYS A 50 3.93 7.30 -6.59
CA CYS A 50 3.69 7.98 -5.31
C CYS A 50 2.98 7.08 -4.31
N LEU A 51 2.10 6.17 -4.75
CA LEU A 51 1.46 5.20 -3.87
C LEU A 51 2.49 4.25 -3.23
N ILE A 52 3.43 3.73 -4.02
CA ILE A 52 4.51 2.87 -3.51
C ILE A 52 5.42 3.64 -2.56
N LYS A 53 5.71 4.92 -2.84
CA LYS A 53 6.49 5.76 -1.92
C LYS A 53 5.81 5.88 -0.55
N CYS A 54 4.51 6.15 -0.52
CA CYS A 54 3.73 6.19 0.72
C CYS A 54 3.71 4.83 1.42
N GLN A 55 3.61 3.74 0.66
CA GLN A 55 3.67 2.39 1.21
C GLN A 55 5.04 2.09 1.84
N VAL A 56 6.17 2.39 1.16
CA VAL A 56 7.53 2.22 1.74
C VAL A 56 7.69 3.01 3.03
N TRP A 57 7.15 4.24 3.07
CA TRP A 57 7.15 5.04 4.29
C TRP A 57 6.41 4.35 5.43
N GLN A 58 5.21 3.88 5.18
CA GLN A 58 4.39 3.19 6.18
C GLN A 58 5.02 1.86 6.64
N GLU A 59 5.68 1.11 5.74
CA GLU A 59 6.29 -0.19 6.04
C GLU A 59 7.57 -0.08 6.87
N SER A 60 8.48 0.79 6.48
CA SER A 60 9.84 0.81 7.05
C SER A 60 10.38 2.19 7.41
N ALA A 61 9.64 3.27 7.16
CA ALA A 61 10.16 4.65 7.20
C ALA A 61 11.46 4.79 6.37
N PHE A 62 11.50 4.15 5.19
CA PHE A 62 12.67 4.08 4.30
C PHE A 62 13.91 3.42 4.90
N ASN A 63 13.76 2.54 5.90
CA ASN A 63 14.87 1.77 6.45
C ASN A 63 15.04 0.43 5.71
N PRO A 64 16.08 0.25 4.87
CA PRO A 64 16.29 -1.00 4.12
C PRO A 64 16.70 -2.18 5.01
N LYS A 65 17.13 -1.91 6.24
CA LYS A 65 17.52 -2.93 7.22
C LYS A 65 16.40 -3.25 8.23
N ALA A 66 15.19 -2.72 8.02
CA ALA A 66 14.08 -2.95 8.93
C ALA A 66 13.72 -4.43 9.00
N VAL A 67 13.52 -4.92 10.21
CA VAL A 67 12.95 -6.25 10.50
C VAL A 67 11.87 -6.07 11.54
N SER A 68 10.64 -6.50 11.22
CA SER A 68 9.52 -6.42 12.16
C SER A 68 9.59 -7.54 13.21
N PRO A 69 8.87 -7.44 14.34
CA PRO A 69 8.75 -8.52 15.31
C PRO A 69 8.20 -9.82 14.71
N CYS A 70 7.39 -9.74 13.67
CA CYS A 70 6.86 -10.89 12.94
C CYS A 70 7.82 -11.42 11.86
N GLY A 71 8.99 -10.80 11.67
CA GLY A 71 10.02 -11.22 10.70
C GLY A 71 9.84 -10.68 9.30
N ALA A 72 9.00 -9.68 9.05
CA ALA A 72 8.94 -8.96 7.78
C ALA A 72 10.21 -8.13 7.57
N ILE A 73 10.69 -8.01 6.32
CA ILE A 73 12.04 -7.56 6.00
C ILE A 73 12.05 -6.44 4.96
N GLY A 74 12.95 -5.46 5.18
CA GLY A 74 13.39 -4.47 4.22
C GLY A 74 12.41 -3.32 4.00
N LEU A 75 12.62 -2.58 2.91
CA LEU A 75 11.85 -1.37 2.60
C LEU A 75 10.34 -1.63 2.51
N MET A 76 9.94 -2.76 1.95
CA MET A 76 8.55 -3.12 1.70
C MET A 76 8.01 -4.15 2.72
N GLN A 77 8.76 -4.45 3.79
CA GLN A 77 8.34 -5.36 4.85
C GLN A 77 7.74 -6.67 4.34
N ILE A 78 8.47 -7.36 3.47
CA ILE A 78 8.03 -8.61 2.87
C ILE A 78 8.34 -9.77 3.83
N MET A 79 7.34 -10.61 4.09
CA MET A 79 7.55 -11.85 4.85
C MET A 79 8.45 -12.82 4.07
N PRO A 80 9.40 -13.54 4.69
CA PRO A 80 10.28 -14.47 3.99
C PRO A 80 9.56 -15.49 3.12
N ALA A 81 8.43 -16.04 3.58
CA ALA A 81 7.62 -16.97 2.79
C ALA A 81 7.03 -16.31 1.53
N THR A 82 6.57 -15.06 1.65
CA THR A 82 6.12 -14.26 0.49
C THR A 82 7.29 -13.99 -0.46
N GLY A 83 8.44 -13.60 0.07
CA GLY A 83 9.65 -13.40 -0.74
C GLY A 83 10.01 -14.63 -1.55
N LEU A 84 10.03 -15.81 -0.94
CA LEU A 84 10.30 -17.08 -1.64
C LEU A 84 9.30 -17.34 -2.77
N SER A 85 8.00 -17.05 -2.56
CA SER A 85 6.97 -17.19 -3.62
C SER A 85 7.14 -16.21 -4.78
N LEU A 86 7.93 -15.16 -4.58
CA LEU A 86 8.32 -14.17 -5.59
C LEU A 86 9.71 -14.43 -6.19
N GLY A 87 10.39 -15.51 -5.79
CA GLY A 87 11.76 -15.82 -6.20
C GLY A 87 12.83 -14.97 -5.51
N LEU A 88 12.48 -14.37 -4.36
CA LEU A 88 13.35 -13.51 -3.55
C LEU A 88 13.70 -14.20 -2.23
N PRO A 89 14.88 -14.83 -2.12
CA PRO A 89 15.34 -15.37 -0.85
C PRO A 89 15.56 -14.26 0.18
N ARG A 90 15.60 -14.63 1.45
CA ARG A 90 15.59 -13.73 2.61
C ARG A 90 16.62 -12.60 2.53
N GLU A 91 17.84 -12.93 2.12
CA GLU A 91 18.96 -11.98 2.01
C GLU A 91 18.72 -10.89 0.95
N LYS A 92 18.00 -11.19 -0.12
CA LYS A 92 17.64 -10.23 -1.15
C LYS A 92 16.61 -9.21 -0.69
N LEU A 93 15.79 -9.52 0.31
CA LEU A 93 14.80 -8.60 0.83
C LEU A 93 15.42 -7.36 1.52
N PHE A 94 16.70 -7.42 1.91
CA PHE A 94 17.46 -6.27 2.43
C PHE A 94 18.02 -5.35 1.33
N ILE A 95 18.06 -5.83 0.07
CA ILE A 95 18.54 -5.05 -1.08
C ILE A 95 17.41 -4.13 -1.53
N PRO A 96 17.59 -2.78 -1.54
CA PRO A 96 16.53 -1.83 -1.85
C PRO A 96 15.75 -2.12 -3.13
N SER A 97 16.46 -2.38 -4.25
CA SER A 97 15.82 -2.70 -5.54
C SER A 97 14.99 -3.96 -5.48
N GLU A 98 15.52 -5.05 -4.90
CA GLU A 98 14.81 -6.32 -4.80
C GLU A 98 13.60 -6.23 -3.86
N SER A 99 13.73 -5.47 -2.76
CA SER A 99 12.63 -5.23 -1.82
C SER A 99 11.49 -4.44 -2.49
N ILE A 100 11.81 -3.35 -3.19
CA ILE A 100 10.79 -2.53 -3.90
C ILE A 100 10.15 -3.34 -5.04
N LYS A 101 10.96 -4.00 -5.89
CA LYS A 101 10.46 -4.91 -6.94
C LYS A 101 9.49 -5.95 -6.37
N GLY A 102 9.90 -6.63 -5.28
CA GLY A 102 9.08 -7.63 -4.61
C GLY A 102 7.77 -7.06 -4.10
N GLY A 103 7.81 -5.88 -3.44
CA GLY A 103 6.63 -5.19 -2.92
C GLY A 103 5.67 -4.77 -4.03
N VAL A 104 6.16 -4.16 -5.11
CA VAL A 104 5.35 -3.78 -6.29
C VAL A 104 4.69 -5.01 -6.91
N THR A 105 5.47 -6.09 -7.13
CA THR A 105 4.96 -7.34 -7.71
C THR A 105 3.90 -7.97 -6.80
N TYR A 106 4.12 -7.98 -5.48
CA TYR A 106 3.17 -8.56 -4.54
C TYR A 106 1.89 -7.72 -4.45
N LEU A 107 2.00 -6.39 -4.42
CA LEU A 107 0.83 -5.51 -4.42
C LEU A 107 0.01 -5.68 -5.71
N LYS A 108 0.67 -5.76 -6.87
CA LYS A 108 0.01 -6.02 -8.15
C LYS A 108 -0.77 -7.33 -8.13
N ARG A 109 -0.17 -8.42 -7.62
CA ARG A 109 -0.86 -9.70 -7.44
C ARG A 109 -2.09 -9.57 -6.54
N GLN A 110 -2.02 -8.78 -5.45
CA GLN A 110 -3.21 -8.54 -4.62
C GLN A 110 -4.28 -7.76 -5.39
N TYR A 111 -3.91 -6.76 -6.16
CA TYR A 111 -4.83 -5.98 -6.99
C TYR A 111 -5.54 -6.84 -8.05
N GLU A 112 -4.81 -7.73 -8.72
CA GLU A 112 -5.35 -8.63 -9.75
C GLU A 112 -6.36 -9.65 -9.21
N HIS A 113 -6.38 -9.87 -7.89
CA HIS A 113 -7.34 -10.77 -7.24
C HIS A 113 -8.74 -10.18 -7.01
N PHE A 114 -8.97 -8.91 -7.34
CA PHE A 114 -10.26 -8.23 -7.17
C PHE A 114 -10.82 -7.69 -8.50
N PRO A 115 -10.93 -8.52 -9.57
CA PRO A 115 -11.42 -8.04 -10.87
C PRO A 115 -12.87 -7.55 -10.79
N GLU A 116 -13.64 -8.04 -9.82
CA GLU A 116 -15.03 -7.68 -9.56
C GLU A 116 -15.20 -6.28 -8.94
N ILE A 117 -14.12 -5.60 -8.56
CA ILE A 117 -14.15 -4.21 -8.10
C ILE A 117 -13.70 -3.32 -9.26
N PRO A 118 -14.66 -2.65 -9.97
CA PRO A 118 -14.36 -1.97 -11.22
C PRO A 118 -13.59 -0.66 -11.02
N GLU A 119 -13.81 0.03 -9.89
CA GLU A 119 -13.18 1.31 -9.60
C GLU A 119 -11.74 1.10 -9.15
N HIS A 120 -10.78 1.67 -9.93
CA HIS A 120 -9.34 1.45 -9.74
C HIS A 120 -8.84 1.83 -8.34
N ARG A 121 -9.30 2.98 -7.81
CA ARG A 121 -8.86 3.45 -6.48
C ARG A 121 -9.40 2.57 -5.36
N GLU A 122 -10.63 2.08 -5.49
CA GLU A 122 -11.19 1.14 -4.52
C GLU A 122 -10.44 -0.20 -4.56
N ARG A 123 -10.17 -0.72 -5.77
CA ARG A 123 -9.39 -1.94 -5.95
C ARG A 123 -7.99 -1.83 -5.33
N LEU A 124 -7.33 -0.66 -5.44
CA LEU A 124 -6.03 -0.40 -4.78
C LEU A 124 -6.14 -0.46 -3.25
N LYS A 125 -7.22 0.06 -2.65
CA LYS A 125 -7.43 -0.02 -1.19
C LYS A 125 -7.57 -1.47 -0.72
N PHE A 126 -8.31 -2.31 -1.46
CA PHE A 126 -8.41 -3.75 -1.17
C PHE A 126 -7.07 -4.47 -1.35
N ALA A 127 -6.28 -4.09 -2.34
CA ALA A 127 -4.94 -4.63 -2.54
C ALA A 127 -4.00 -4.27 -1.37
N LEU A 128 -3.99 -3.02 -0.91
CA LEU A 128 -3.24 -2.56 0.25
C LEU A 128 -3.67 -3.30 1.53
N ALA A 129 -4.98 -3.43 1.74
CA ALA A 129 -5.53 -4.18 2.87
C ALA A 129 -5.09 -5.65 2.86
N SER A 130 -5.09 -6.28 1.67
CA SER A 130 -4.64 -7.67 1.47
C SER A 130 -3.14 -7.83 1.67
N TYR A 131 -2.37 -6.83 1.26
CA TYR A 131 -0.91 -6.79 1.47
C TYR A 131 -0.57 -6.84 2.96
N ASN A 132 -1.24 -6.01 3.77
CA ASN A 132 -0.98 -5.89 5.21
C ASN A 132 -1.60 -7.02 6.02
N GLY A 133 -2.90 -7.30 5.82
CA GLY A 133 -3.68 -8.19 6.67
C GLY A 133 -3.84 -9.60 6.13
N GLY A 134 -3.48 -9.82 4.87
CA GLY A 134 -3.70 -11.10 4.18
C GLY A 134 -5.05 -11.17 3.47
N ARG A 135 -4.99 -11.56 2.19
CA ARG A 135 -6.14 -11.63 1.28
C ARG A 135 -7.29 -12.48 1.80
N GLY A 136 -6.99 -13.54 2.54
CA GLY A 136 -8.04 -14.43 3.07
C GLY A 136 -9.07 -13.68 3.91
N TYR A 137 -8.62 -12.80 4.80
CA TYR A 137 -9.52 -11.99 5.63
C TYR A 137 -10.31 -10.96 4.81
N ILE A 138 -9.69 -10.38 3.79
CA ILE A 138 -10.39 -9.44 2.89
C ILE A 138 -11.49 -10.17 2.12
N ASN A 139 -11.22 -11.37 1.60
CA ASN A 139 -12.22 -12.20 0.93
C ASN A 139 -13.38 -12.57 1.85
N GLN A 140 -13.11 -12.90 3.12
CA GLN A 140 -14.15 -13.17 4.11
C GLN A 140 -15.00 -11.93 4.39
N ALA A 141 -14.37 -10.77 4.56
CA ALA A 141 -15.10 -9.51 4.77
C ALA A 141 -16.00 -9.18 3.57
N LEU A 142 -15.51 -9.36 2.34
CA LEU A 142 -16.28 -9.16 1.11
C LEU A 142 -17.46 -10.15 1.02
N ALA A 143 -17.25 -11.41 1.36
CA ALA A 143 -18.31 -12.42 1.35
C ALA A 143 -19.42 -12.08 2.36
N LEU A 144 -19.05 -11.62 3.56
CA LEU A 144 -20.01 -11.17 4.58
C LEU A 144 -20.77 -9.92 4.12
N ALA A 145 -20.06 -8.94 3.54
CA ALA A 145 -20.66 -7.71 3.04
C ALA A 145 -21.67 -7.98 1.91
N ARG A 146 -21.34 -8.88 0.99
CA ARG A 146 -22.24 -9.35 -0.09
C ARG A 146 -23.49 -10.01 0.48
N LYS A 147 -23.33 -10.86 1.49
CA LYS A 147 -24.45 -11.57 2.11
C LYS A 147 -25.44 -10.62 2.81
N GLU A 148 -24.96 -9.49 3.32
CA GLU A 148 -25.78 -8.46 3.98
C GLU A 148 -26.20 -7.33 3.00
N ASP A 149 -25.99 -7.51 1.69
CA ASP A 149 -26.32 -6.56 0.63
C ASP A 149 -25.70 -5.16 0.84
N ALA A 150 -24.52 -5.11 1.46
CA ALA A 150 -23.77 -3.89 1.69
C ALA A 150 -23.05 -3.43 0.41
N PRO A 151 -22.59 -2.16 0.32
CA PRO A 151 -21.82 -1.67 -0.83
C PRO A 151 -20.38 -2.24 -0.83
N TRP A 152 -20.29 -3.55 -0.97
CA TRP A 152 -19.06 -4.35 -0.82
C TRP A 152 -17.95 -4.01 -1.82
N GLN A 153 -18.29 -3.37 -2.96
CA GLN A 153 -17.30 -2.95 -3.97
C GLN A 153 -16.54 -1.67 -3.58
N THR A 154 -16.90 -1.04 -2.47
CA THR A 154 -16.19 0.09 -1.92
C THR A 154 -15.49 -0.29 -0.61
N TRP A 155 -14.33 0.30 -0.37
CA TRP A 155 -13.59 0.07 0.88
C TRP A 155 -14.39 0.48 2.11
N GLU A 156 -15.09 1.62 2.03
CA GLU A 156 -15.93 2.12 3.13
C GLU A 156 -17.08 1.16 3.46
N GLY A 157 -17.68 0.53 2.45
CA GLY A 157 -18.75 -0.44 2.66
C GLY A 157 -18.27 -1.80 3.17
N ALA A 158 -17.08 -2.24 2.73
CA ALA A 158 -16.56 -3.57 3.08
C ALA A 158 -15.73 -3.62 4.37
N ARG A 159 -14.96 -2.58 4.69
CA ARG A 159 -14.02 -2.56 5.84
C ARG A 159 -14.65 -2.87 7.21
N PRO A 160 -15.93 -2.48 7.52
CA PRO A 160 -16.55 -2.82 8.80
C PRO A 160 -16.69 -4.32 9.01
N TYR A 161 -16.78 -5.10 7.93
CA TYR A 161 -16.92 -6.55 7.96
C TYR A 161 -15.66 -7.29 8.42
N LEU A 162 -14.50 -6.64 8.41
CA LEU A 162 -13.27 -7.17 9.02
C LEU A 162 -13.41 -7.38 10.54
N ALA A 163 -14.27 -6.60 11.20
CA ALA A 163 -14.55 -6.72 12.64
C ALA A 163 -15.69 -7.72 12.98
N LYS A 164 -16.41 -8.22 11.98
CA LYS A 164 -17.55 -9.12 12.21
C LYS A 164 -17.07 -10.48 12.74
N PRO A 165 -17.86 -11.13 13.64
CA PRO A 165 -17.50 -12.44 14.18
C PRO A 165 -17.23 -13.51 13.12
N GLY A 166 -17.91 -13.44 11.97
CA GLY A 166 -17.72 -14.37 10.84
C GLY A 166 -16.44 -14.14 10.03
N CYS A 167 -15.70 -13.05 10.25
CA CYS A 167 -14.43 -12.80 9.57
C CYS A 167 -13.30 -13.57 10.28
N LEU A 168 -13.19 -14.88 10.00
CA LEU A 168 -12.27 -15.81 10.65
C LEU A 168 -11.48 -16.63 9.64
N ILE A 169 -10.21 -16.89 9.92
CA ILE A 169 -9.39 -17.89 9.21
C ILE A 169 -8.68 -18.76 10.24
N GLY A 170 -8.90 -20.07 10.18
CA GLY A 170 -8.31 -21.01 11.14
C GLY A 170 -8.65 -20.66 12.60
N GLY A 171 -9.86 -20.13 12.86
CA GLY A 171 -10.30 -19.73 14.21
C GLY A 171 -9.73 -18.40 14.69
N LYS A 172 -8.98 -17.65 13.86
CA LYS A 172 -8.37 -16.37 14.22
C LYS A 172 -9.04 -15.21 13.49
N HIS A 173 -9.25 -14.11 14.20
CA HIS A 173 -9.67 -12.84 13.63
C HIS A 173 -8.49 -12.07 13.04
N PRO A 174 -8.71 -11.21 12.01
CA PRO A 174 -7.70 -10.25 11.58
C PRO A 174 -7.49 -9.17 12.65
N ASP A 175 -6.32 -8.56 12.66
CA ASP A 175 -6.17 -7.25 13.29
C ASP A 175 -6.79 -6.18 12.38
N HIS A 176 -8.13 -6.10 12.42
CA HIS A 176 -8.91 -5.20 11.58
C HIS A 176 -8.54 -3.71 11.80
N ARG A 177 -8.18 -3.34 13.04
CA ARG A 177 -7.77 -1.95 13.36
C ARG A 177 -6.47 -1.60 12.65
N GLN A 178 -5.49 -2.52 12.67
CA GLN A 178 -4.21 -2.35 11.96
C GLN A 178 -4.44 -2.24 10.46
N ILE A 179 -5.23 -3.14 9.87
CA ILE A 179 -5.52 -3.15 8.42
C ILE A 179 -6.17 -1.84 7.98
N ILE A 180 -7.21 -1.40 8.69
CA ILE A 180 -7.95 -0.17 8.36
C ILE A 180 -7.04 1.05 8.49
N ALA A 181 -6.27 1.14 9.59
CA ALA A 181 -5.33 2.24 9.80
C ALA A 181 -4.22 2.28 8.75
N TYR A 182 -3.71 1.12 8.32
CA TYR A 182 -2.70 1.00 7.27
C TYR A 182 -3.19 1.60 5.95
N VAL A 183 -4.37 1.18 5.48
CA VAL A 183 -4.96 1.71 4.25
C VAL A 183 -5.21 3.21 4.37
N ALA A 184 -5.79 3.66 5.49
CA ALA A 184 -6.10 5.07 5.71
C ALA A 184 -4.85 5.96 5.66
N ARG A 185 -3.74 5.58 6.34
CA ARG A 185 -2.49 6.35 6.36
C ARG A 185 -1.88 6.47 4.98
N ILE A 186 -1.71 5.34 4.27
CA ILE A 186 -1.14 5.35 2.92
C ILE A 186 -2.00 6.21 1.99
N TRP A 187 -3.32 6.09 2.08
CA TRP A 187 -4.24 6.82 1.21
C TRP A 187 -4.23 8.32 1.48
N THR A 188 -4.14 8.72 2.75
CA THR A 188 -4.00 10.13 3.16
C THR A 188 -2.70 10.72 2.62
N ASP A 189 -1.56 10.04 2.86
CA ASP A 189 -0.25 10.49 2.39
C ASP A 189 -0.21 10.59 0.86
N TYR A 190 -0.75 9.59 0.17
CA TYR A 190 -0.86 9.58 -1.29
C TYR A 190 -1.71 10.73 -1.82
N SER A 191 -2.84 11.01 -1.19
CA SER A 191 -3.70 12.13 -1.58
C SER A 191 -3.00 13.47 -1.42
N HIS A 192 -2.25 13.67 -0.34
CA HIS A 192 -1.46 14.90 -0.13
C HIS A 192 -0.33 15.06 -1.16
N LEU A 193 0.27 13.97 -1.62
CA LEU A 193 1.33 14.01 -2.65
C LEU A 193 0.79 14.29 -4.05
N THR A 194 -0.46 13.96 -4.34
CA THR A 194 -1.00 13.98 -5.70
C THR A 194 -2.00 15.11 -5.95
N VAL A 195 -2.57 15.73 -4.90
CA VAL A 195 -3.44 16.90 -5.03
C VAL A 195 -2.57 18.17 -5.12
N PRO A 196 -2.70 19.01 -6.16
CA PRO A 196 -1.99 20.29 -6.23
C PRO A 196 -2.40 21.21 -5.07
N ALA A 197 -1.42 21.88 -4.46
CA ALA A 197 -1.64 22.83 -3.34
C ALA A 197 -2.66 23.97 -3.64
N THR A 198 -2.98 24.20 -4.90
CA THR A 198 -3.95 25.19 -5.36
C THR A 198 -5.42 24.84 -5.11
N ALA A 199 -5.76 23.58 -4.87
CA ALA A 199 -7.14 23.16 -4.60
C ALA A 199 -7.56 23.36 -3.13
N ALA A 200 -6.61 23.41 -2.20
CA ALA A 200 -6.88 23.59 -0.77
C ALA A 200 -7.21 25.06 -0.39
N ALA A 201 -6.79 26.03 -1.22
CA ALA A 201 -7.02 27.47 -0.97
C ALA A 201 -8.43 27.94 -1.39
N GLN A 202 -9.17 27.15 -2.15
CA GLN A 202 -10.52 27.54 -2.65
C GLN A 202 -11.70 26.95 -1.82
N ALA A 203 -11.43 26.10 -0.84
CA ALA A 203 -12.46 25.52 0.04
C ALA A 203 -12.63 26.25 1.37
N GLY A 204 -11.95 27.39 1.59
CA GLY A 204 -11.96 28.20 2.81
C GLY A 204 -12.37 29.67 2.62
N GLY A 205 -13.15 29.94 1.57
CA GLY A 205 -13.70 31.29 1.30
C GLY A 205 -15.21 31.35 1.46
#